data_bb33aefd4d66406b86759adf3299cf52
#
_entry.id   bb33aefd4d66406b86759adf3299cf52
#
_cell.length_a   1.000
_cell.length_b   1.000
_cell.length_c   1.000
_cell.angle_alpha   90.00
_cell.angle_beta   90.00
_cell.angle_gamma   90.00
#
_symmetry.space_group_name_H-M   'P 1'
#
loop_
_entity.id
_entity.type
_entity.pdbx_description
1 polymer ?
#
loop_
_entity_poly.entity_id
_entity_poly.type
_entity_poly.pdbx_seq_one_letter_code
_entity_poly.pdbx_strand_id
1 'polypeptide(L)'
;MSIWIPKKTFEDITYATRNGVARIAFNRPEVRNAFRPKTVFELYEALLDAKEDNNIGVVLLSGEGPSPKDGGWAFCSGGDQR
;
A
#
# COMPACT_ATOMS: atom_id res chain seq x y z
N MET A 1 -0.36 -21.44 5.80
CA MET A 1 -0.60 -20.07 6.22
C MET A 1 0.12 -19.08 5.33
N SER A 2 -0.57 -18.07 4.89
CA SER A 2 -0.03 -17.09 3.96
C SER A 2 0.68 -15.99 4.73
N ILE A 3 1.97 -15.82 4.47
CA ILE A 3 2.74 -14.76 5.11
C ILE A 3 3.26 -13.82 4.03
N TRP A 4 2.92 -12.55 4.15
CA TRP A 4 3.47 -11.51 3.30
C TRP A 4 4.80 -11.06 3.87
N ILE A 5 5.82 -11.02 3.03
CA ILE A 5 7.17 -10.65 3.44
C ILE A 5 7.40 -9.20 3.06
N PRO A 6 7.63 -8.31 4.05
CA PRO A 6 7.89 -6.91 3.74
C PRO A 6 9.10 -6.77 2.82
N LYS A 7 8.96 -6.02 1.74
CA LYS A 7 10.03 -5.81 0.78
C LYS A 7 10.77 -4.50 1.03
N LYS A 8 10.01 -3.44 1.34
CA LYS A 8 10.55 -2.14 1.74
C LYS A 8 9.64 -1.51 2.76
N THR A 9 10.18 -0.64 3.59
CA THR A 9 9.42 0.07 4.61
C THR A 9 9.12 1.48 4.15
N PHE A 10 7.84 1.84 4.19
CA PHE A 10 7.37 3.18 3.84
C PHE A 10 6.50 3.72 4.96
N GLU A 11 6.21 5.00 4.92
CA GLU A 11 5.36 5.63 5.93
C GLU A 11 3.87 5.54 5.56
N ASP A 12 3.53 5.83 4.31
CA ASP A 12 2.13 5.95 3.88
C ASP A 12 1.58 4.70 3.20
N ILE A 13 2.44 3.74 2.86
CA ILE A 13 2.03 2.49 2.22
C ILE A 13 2.75 1.31 2.84
N THR A 14 2.20 0.13 2.62
CA THR A 14 2.91 -1.12 2.91
C THR A 14 3.25 -1.78 1.59
N TYR A 15 4.41 -2.44 1.53
CA TYR A 15 4.87 -3.12 0.33
C TYR A 15 5.47 -4.45 0.72
N ALA A 16 4.81 -5.51 0.31
CA ALA A 16 5.21 -6.87 0.68
C ALA A 16 5.01 -7.80 -0.50
N THR A 17 5.70 -8.94 -0.48
CA THR A 17 5.62 -9.92 -1.55
C THR A 17 5.30 -11.29 -1.01
N ARG A 18 4.73 -12.12 -1.89
CA ARG A 18 4.44 -13.52 -1.61
C ARG A 18 4.24 -14.25 -2.93
N ASN A 19 5.05 -15.28 -3.16
CA ASN A 19 4.89 -16.17 -4.33
C ASN A 19 4.71 -15.43 -5.66
N GLY A 20 5.54 -14.43 -5.92
CA GLY A 20 5.50 -13.69 -7.17
C GLY A 20 4.45 -12.59 -7.22
N VAL A 21 3.75 -12.33 -6.14
CA VAL A 21 2.76 -11.25 -6.04
C VAL A 21 3.32 -10.15 -5.16
N ALA A 22 3.27 -8.92 -5.64
CA ALA A 22 3.59 -7.75 -4.82
C ALA A 22 2.28 -7.12 -4.34
N ARG A 23 2.13 -6.97 -3.04
CA ARG A 23 0.98 -6.30 -2.44
C ARG A 23 1.40 -4.92 -1.99
N ILE A 24 0.79 -3.91 -2.56
CA ILE A 24 1.02 -2.52 -2.18
C ILE A 24 -0.29 -2.00 -1.61
N ALA A 25 -0.27 -1.53 -0.37
CA ALA A 25 -1.49 -1.11 0.29
C ALA A 25 -1.34 0.30 0.85
N PHE A 26 -2.37 1.12 0.67
CA PHE A 26 -2.43 2.41 1.35
C PHE A 26 -2.52 2.16 2.84
N ASN A 27 -1.72 2.86 3.64
CA ASN A 27 -1.64 2.65 5.07
C ASN A 27 -1.85 3.96 5.83
N ARG A 28 -2.98 4.59 5.58
CA ARG A 28 -3.43 5.78 6.30
C ARG A 28 -4.89 5.59 6.73
N PRO A 29 -5.18 4.51 7.50
CA PRO A 29 -6.58 4.19 7.84
C PRO A 29 -7.26 5.27 8.68
N GLU A 30 -6.49 6.08 9.42
CA GLU A 30 -7.03 7.16 10.25
C GLU A 30 -7.66 8.27 9.41
N VAL A 31 -7.33 8.35 8.12
CA VAL A 31 -7.93 9.30 7.17
C VAL A 31 -8.54 8.55 6.00
N ARG A 32 -8.97 7.30 6.23
CA ARG A 32 -9.58 6.42 5.24
C ARG A 32 -8.72 6.25 4.00
N ASN A 33 -7.41 6.18 4.22
CA ASN A 33 -6.41 5.98 3.17
C ASN A 33 -6.41 7.08 2.10
N ALA A 34 -6.73 8.31 2.51
CA ALA A 34 -6.57 9.46 1.64
C ALA A 34 -5.09 9.65 1.32
N PHE A 35 -4.76 9.96 0.06
CA PHE A 35 -3.37 10.10 -0.34
C PHE A 35 -2.92 11.58 -0.30
N ARG A 36 -1.64 11.77 -0.05
CA ARG A 36 -0.93 13.06 -0.08
C ARG A 36 0.28 12.90 -0.99
N PRO A 37 1.00 13.98 -1.33
CA PRO A 37 2.17 13.87 -2.23
C PRO A 37 3.16 12.80 -1.82
N LYS A 38 3.43 12.67 -0.51
CA LYS A 38 4.34 11.63 -0.03
C LYS A 38 3.84 10.22 -0.37
N THR A 39 2.53 9.98 -0.23
CA THR A 39 1.94 8.70 -0.58
C THR A 39 2.19 8.36 -2.05
N VAL A 40 2.01 9.36 -2.92
CA VAL A 40 2.21 9.19 -4.36
C VAL A 40 3.67 8.84 -4.68
N PHE A 41 4.62 9.53 -4.05
CA PHE A 41 6.04 9.23 -4.25
C PHE A 41 6.38 7.83 -3.79
N GLU A 42 5.87 7.41 -2.64
CA GLU A 42 6.12 6.07 -2.13
C GLU A 42 5.51 5.01 -3.03
N LEU A 43 4.29 5.26 -3.52
CA LEU A 43 3.60 4.35 -4.42
C LEU A 43 4.39 4.18 -5.73
N TYR A 44 4.87 5.29 -6.28
CA TYR A 44 5.68 5.26 -7.50
C TYR A 44 6.95 4.44 -7.29
N GLU A 45 7.63 4.65 -6.17
CA GLU A 45 8.87 3.93 -5.87
C GLU A 45 8.60 2.43 -5.72
N ALA A 46 7.51 2.05 -5.04
CA ALA A 46 7.15 0.64 -4.87
C ALA A 46 6.78 0.00 -6.21
N LEU A 47 6.01 0.71 -7.05
CA LEU A 47 5.63 0.18 -8.36
C LEU A 47 6.84 0.00 -9.28
N LEU A 48 7.77 0.94 -9.23
CA LEU A 48 9.00 0.83 -10.03
C LEU A 48 9.85 -0.35 -9.57
N ASP A 49 9.97 -0.53 -8.26
CA ASP A 49 10.72 -1.66 -7.71
C ASP A 49 10.08 -2.99 -8.12
N ALA A 50 8.75 -3.08 -8.06
CA ALA A 50 8.03 -4.29 -8.47
C ALA A 50 8.21 -4.56 -9.97
N LYS A 51 8.17 -3.52 -10.79
CA LYS A 51 8.35 -3.64 -12.24
C LYS A 51 9.72 -4.21 -12.59
N GLU A 52 10.75 -3.80 -11.85
CA GLU A 52 12.12 -4.22 -12.11
C GLU A 52 12.49 -5.56 -11.48
N ASP A 53 11.62 -6.12 -10.66
CA ASP A 53 11.86 -7.39 -10.00
C ASP A 53 11.31 -8.54 -10.85
N ASN A 54 12.22 -9.36 -11.40
CA ASN A 54 11.83 -10.45 -12.27
C ASN A 54 11.05 -11.55 -11.55
N ASN A 55 11.03 -11.56 -10.24
CA ASN A 55 10.30 -12.55 -9.46
C ASN A 55 8.85 -12.13 -9.20
N ILE A 56 8.48 -10.92 -9.59
CA ILE A 56 7.13 -10.40 -9.39
C ILE A 56 6.40 -10.39 -10.71
N GLY A 57 5.27 -11.12 -10.77
CA GLY A 57 4.44 -11.17 -11.97
C GLY A 57 3.11 -10.44 -11.84
N VAL A 58 2.69 -10.13 -10.61
CA VAL A 58 1.39 -9.50 -10.35
C VAL A 58 1.56 -8.46 -9.26
N VAL A 59 0.90 -7.31 -9.42
CA VAL A 59 0.83 -6.28 -8.38
C VAL A 59 -0.62 -6.16 -7.92
N LEU A 60 -0.83 -6.30 -6.62
CA LEU A 60 -2.14 -6.19 -5.98
C LEU A 60 -2.18 -4.90 -5.18
N LEU A 61 -3.13 -4.03 -5.48
CA LEU A 61 -3.34 -2.78 -4.73
C LEU A 61 -4.48 -2.96 -3.76
N SER A 62 -4.31 -2.51 -2.52
CA SER A 62 -5.34 -2.59 -1.51
C SER A 62 -5.19 -1.45 -0.50
N GLY A 63 -6.01 -1.46 0.54
CA GLY A 63 -5.94 -0.48 1.61
C GLY A 63 -5.91 -1.18 2.95
N GLU A 64 -5.07 -0.69 3.86
CA GLU A 64 -5.03 -1.19 5.22
C GLU A 64 -6.17 -0.59 6.05
N GLY A 65 -6.53 -1.25 7.11
CA GLY A 65 -7.59 -0.80 7.99
C GLY A 65 -7.70 -1.73 9.18
N PRO A 66 -8.75 -1.57 9.98
CA PRO A 66 -9.82 -0.56 9.87
C PRO A 66 -9.39 0.82 10.39
N SER A 67 -10.21 1.84 10.13
CA SER A 67 -9.99 3.17 10.68
C SER A 67 -10.11 3.12 12.20
N PRO A 68 -9.17 3.70 12.95
CA PRO A 68 -9.28 3.72 14.41
C PRO A 68 -10.39 4.64 14.92
N LYS A 69 -10.97 5.46 14.06
CA LYS A 69 -12.03 6.39 14.47
C LYS A 69 -13.40 5.72 14.54
N ASP A 70 -13.70 4.83 13.59
CA ASP A 70 -15.03 4.23 13.52
C ASP A 70 -15.03 2.76 13.07
N GLY A 71 -13.86 2.17 12.90
CA GLY A 71 -13.74 0.79 12.46
C GLY A 71 -14.07 0.55 11.00
N GLY A 72 -14.28 1.61 10.23
CA GLY A 72 -14.60 1.47 8.80
C GLY A 72 -13.38 1.15 7.96
N TRP A 73 -13.61 0.52 6.81
CA TRP A 73 -12.55 0.16 5.87
C TRP A 73 -12.70 0.97 4.58
N ALA A 74 -11.57 1.34 4.00
CA ALA A 74 -11.55 2.01 2.70
C ALA A 74 -10.29 1.58 1.95
N PHE A 75 -10.42 1.39 0.65
CA PHE A 75 -9.26 1.19 -0.22
C PHE A 75 -8.45 2.50 -0.28
N CYS A 76 -9.10 3.55 -0.74
CA CYS A 76 -8.52 4.89 -0.85
C CYS A 76 -9.67 5.87 -0.99
N SER A 77 -9.73 6.88 -0.13
CA SER A 77 -10.86 7.83 -0.17
C SER A 77 -10.59 9.02 -1.09
N GLY A 78 -9.44 9.07 -1.76
CA GLY A 78 -9.10 10.16 -2.66
C GLY A 78 -7.99 11.03 -2.10
N GLY A 79 -7.81 12.21 -2.68
CA GLY A 79 -6.75 13.12 -2.24
C GLY A 79 -7.04 13.73 -0.88
N ASP A 80 -5.97 13.85 -0.08
CA ASP A 80 -6.06 14.48 1.24
C ASP A 80 -6.01 16.00 1.06
N GLN A 81 -7.07 16.67 1.45
CA GLN A 81 -7.19 18.12 1.29
C GLN A 81 -6.85 18.92 2.54
N ARG A 82 -6.35 18.27 3.56
CA ARG A 82 -5.97 18.94 4.81
C ARG A 82 -4.59 19.55 4.73
#